data_5f2fdca02196859fbd6026d0218b3299
#
_entry.id   5f2fdca02196859fbd6026d0218b3299
#
_cell.length_a   1.000
_cell.length_b   1.000
_cell.length_c   1.000
_cell.angle_alpha   90.00
_cell.angle_beta   90.00
_cell.angle_gamma   90.00
#
_symmetry.space_group_name_H-M   'P 1'
#
loop_
_entity.id
_entity.type
_entity.pdbx_description
1 polymer ?
#
loop_
_entity_poly.entity_id
_entity_poly.type
_entity_poly.pdbx_seq_one_letter_code
_entity_poly.pdbx_strand_id
1 'polypeptide(L)'
;MKHKPIFLLAVIVLLSACGQSYEEKVRLSRAERARLAQEEAAALKVAVLPTLDCMPVYLAKQNHWYDSTQVDLRLKVRNAQIDCDTALKGKSVEVAVTDLKRVEHMTKHGVGLLTMGPTDAYWQLIANRTARVKTAAQLGDKMVAMTRYSATDYLTDKALDGVKTSAPVFRVQINDVLIRLDMLKNNEMDAMWLTEPQATTARMFKHTVIEDSRKMKEHLGVVVAGAHLMKDKKRVKQLTAFVEGYNRACDSLNHYGVKHYADLVKAVCHTDDKTIDRLPKYSYPHIALPKQR
;
A
#
# COMPACT_ATOMS: atom_id res chain seq x y z
N MET A 1 -10.23 -66.12 3.93
CA MET A 1 -10.88 -65.53 5.14
C MET A 1 -9.92 -64.50 5.76
N LYS A 2 -10.41 -63.28 6.13
CA LYS A 2 -9.75 -62.20 6.89
C LYS A 2 -8.89 -61.20 6.09
N HIS A 3 -9.56 -60.30 5.38
CA HIS A 3 -9.01 -59.01 5.06
C HIS A 3 -10.08 -57.94 5.27
N LYS A 4 -10.14 -57.36 6.47
CA LYS A 4 -10.75 -56.07 6.81
C LYS A 4 -10.32 -55.77 8.24
N PRO A 5 -9.38 -54.84 8.45
CA PRO A 5 -9.70 -53.54 9.01
C PRO A 5 -8.71 -52.38 8.66
N ILE A 6 -8.09 -52.38 7.48
CA ILE A 6 -7.12 -51.31 7.12
C ILE A 6 -7.82 -50.09 6.53
N PHE A 7 -9.05 -50.20 6.05
CA PHE A 7 -9.76 -49.11 5.40
C PHE A 7 -10.41 -48.09 6.36
N LEU A 8 -10.55 -48.46 7.64
CA LEU A 8 -11.17 -47.58 8.63
C LEU A 8 -10.20 -46.58 9.27
N LEU A 9 -8.88 -46.86 9.21
CA LEU A 9 -7.85 -45.95 9.78
C LEU A 9 -7.46 -44.81 8.85
N ALA A 10 -7.65 -44.97 7.54
CA ALA A 10 -7.32 -43.93 6.54
C ALA A 10 -8.36 -42.79 6.46
N VAL A 11 -9.58 -43.00 6.94
CA VAL A 11 -10.65 -41.97 6.91
C VAL A 11 -10.55 -40.99 8.09
N ILE A 12 -9.89 -41.40 9.19
CA ILE A 12 -9.75 -40.55 10.39
C ILE A 12 -8.64 -39.52 10.25
N VAL A 13 -7.65 -39.73 9.36
CA VAL A 13 -6.52 -38.81 9.16
C VAL A 13 -6.87 -37.64 8.19
N LEU A 14 -7.95 -37.74 7.42
CA LEU A 14 -8.37 -36.72 6.47
C LEU A 14 -9.28 -35.61 7.08
N LEU A 15 -9.61 -35.69 8.36
CA LEU A 15 -10.45 -34.70 9.04
C LEU A 15 -9.68 -33.69 9.88
N SER A 16 -8.33 -33.69 9.86
CA SER A 16 -7.50 -32.77 10.63
C SER A 16 -6.91 -31.60 9.82
N ALA A 17 -7.38 -31.39 8.59
CA ALA A 17 -6.95 -30.25 7.74
C ALA A 17 -8.10 -29.26 7.53
N CYS A 18 -8.77 -28.83 8.59
CA CYS A 18 -9.66 -27.67 8.55
C CYS A 18 -9.04 -26.55 9.37
N GLY A 19 -8.68 -25.46 8.70
CA GLY A 19 -8.40 -24.21 9.38
C GLY A 19 -9.56 -23.85 10.31
N GLN A 20 -9.25 -23.18 11.43
CA GLN A 20 -10.20 -22.87 12.52
C GLN A 20 -11.58 -22.51 11.98
N SER A 21 -12.56 -23.38 12.23
CA SER A 21 -13.94 -23.15 11.83
C SER A 21 -14.52 -21.97 12.61
N TYR A 22 -15.58 -21.36 12.09
CA TYR A 22 -16.32 -20.31 12.80
C TYR A 22 -16.70 -20.74 14.23
N GLU A 23 -16.99 -22.03 14.42
CA GLU A 23 -17.32 -22.64 15.71
C GLU A 23 -16.13 -22.67 16.69
N GLU A 24 -14.90 -22.86 16.23
CA GLU A 24 -13.71 -22.74 17.07
C GLU A 24 -13.47 -21.31 17.55
N LYS A 25 -13.72 -20.30 16.70
CA LYS A 25 -13.66 -18.88 17.10
C LYS A 25 -14.72 -18.54 18.16
N VAL A 26 -15.86 -19.18 18.12
CA VAL A 26 -16.94 -19.02 19.12
C VAL A 26 -16.57 -19.69 20.46
N ARG A 27 -15.76 -20.74 20.44
CA ARG A 27 -15.35 -21.50 21.64
C ARG A 27 -14.23 -20.88 22.45
N LEU A 28 -13.55 -19.83 21.95
CA LEU A 28 -12.55 -19.12 22.75
C LEU A 28 -13.17 -18.62 24.06
N SER A 29 -12.55 -18.91 25.19
CA SER A 29 -13.01 -18.45 26.49
C SER A 29 -13.04 -16.91 26.53
N ARG A 30 -13.90 -16.32 27.37
CA ARG A 30 -13.99 -14.86 27.55
C ARG A 30 -12.62 -14.26 27.91
N ALA A 31 -11.86 -14.96 28.77
CA ALA A 31 -10.53 -14.54 29.20
C ALA A 31 -9.53 -14.55 28.02
N GLU A 32 -9.58 -15.56 27.17
CA GLU A 32 -8.70 -15.68 26.01
C GLU A 32 -9.02 -14.61 24.95
N ARG A 33 -10.29 -14.32 24.71
CA ARG A 33 -10.70 -13.21 23.84
C ARG A 33 -10.24 -11.87 24.37
N ALA A 34 -10.32 -11.63 25.68
CA ALA A 34 -9.84 -10.41 26.31
C ALA A 34 -8.32 -10.29 26.18
N ARG A 35 -7.56 -11.35 26.38
CA ARG A 35 -6.09 -11.39 26.18
C ARG A 35 -5.72 -11.05 24.74
N LEU A 36 -6.33 -11.70 23.74
CA LEU A 36 -6.06 -11.44 22.32
C LEU A 36 -6.41 -10.01 21.93
N ALA A 37 -7.52 -9.46 22.45
CA ALA A 37 -7.90 -8.07 22.23
C ALA A 37 -6.88 -7.10 22.84
N GLN A 38 -6.34 -7.41 24.02
CA GLN A 38 -5.30 -6.61 24.66
C GLN A 38 -3.98 -6.64 23.89
N GLU A 39 -3.57 -7.82 23.40
CA GLU A 39 -2.38 -7.98 22.55
C GLU A 39 -2.53 -7.19 21.24
N GLU A 40 -3.69 -7.30 20.56
CA GLU A 40 -3.99 -6.52 19.35
C GLU A 40 -3.98 -5.02 19.61
N ALA A 41 -4.52 -4.57 20.75
CA ALA A 41 -4.49 -3.15 21.15
C ALA A 41 -3.08 -2.66 21.50
N ALA A 42 -2.22 -3.53 22.02
CA ALA A 42 -0.84 -3.20 22.38
C ALA A 42 0.12 -3.16 21.19
N ALA A 43 -0.22 -3.85 20.10
CA ALA A 43 0.60 -3.91 18.88
C ALA A 43 0.67 -2.53 18.19
N LEU A 44 1.76 -2.28 17.44
CA LEU A 44 1.87 -1.17 16.50
C LEU A 44 1.39 -1.66 15.12
N LYS A 45 0.25 -1.16 14.67
CA LYS A 45 -0.35 -1.58 13.39
C LYS A 45 -0.03 -0.57 12.30
N VAL A 46 0.48 -1.06 11.18
CA VAL A 46 0.91 -0.26 10.04
C VAL A 46 0.10 -0.63 8.82
N ALA A 47 -0.60 0.34 8.23
CA ALA A 47 -1.29 0.16 6.96
C ALA A 47 -0.32 0.32 5.79
N VAL A 48 -0.33 -0.64 4.87
CA VAL A 48 0.54 -0.69 3.69
C VAL A 48 -0.25 -1.11 2.46
N LEU A 49 0.23 -0.68 1.28
CA LEU A 49 -0.31 -1.02 -0.03
C LEU A 49 0.64 -1.97 -0.79
N PRO A 50 0.17 -2.65 -1.84
CA PRO A 50 1.01 -3.48 -2.71
C PRO A 50 1.80 -2.62 -3.71
N THR A 51 2.62 -1.70 -3.19
CA THR A 51 3.37 -0.69 -3.96
C THR A 51 4.81 -0.60 -3.49
N LEU A 52 5.73 -0.15 -4.37
CA LEU A 52 7.16 -0.15 -4.06
C LEU A 52 7.54 0.78 -2.91
N ASP A 53 6.84 1.86 -2.69
CA ASP A 53 7.10 2.77 -1.58
C ASP A 53 6.80 2.16 -0.20
N CYS A 54 6.05 1.06 -0.15
CA CYS A 54 5.82 0.27 1.07
C CYS A 54 6.90 -0.80 1.32
N MET A 55 7.83 -1.02 0.39
CA MET A 55 8.85 -2.08 0.51
C MET A 55 9.69 -2.02 1.78
N PRO A 56 10.11 -0.85 2.30
CA PRO A 56 10.87 -0.82 3.55
C PRO A 56 10.12 -1.46 4.73
N VAL A 57 8.80 -1.26 4.81
CA VAL A 57 7.97 -1.84 5.87
C VAL A 57 7.88 -3.37 5.73
N TYR A 58 7.66 -3.85 4.50
CA TYR A 58 7.59 -5.29 4.23
C TYR A 58 8.92 -5.99 4.48
N LEU A 59 10.03 -5.42 3.97
CA LEU A 59 11.36 -6.00 4.09
C LEU A 59 11.82 -6.07 5.55
N ALA A 60 11.64 -4.98 6.30
CA ALA A 60 12.00 -4.95 7.71
C ALA A 60 11.17 -5.96 8.52
N LYS A 61 9.90 -6.17 8.18
CA LYS A 61 9.06 -7.20 8.83
C LYS A 61 9.51 -8.62 8.48
N GLN A 62 9.78 -8.89 7.21
CA GLN A 62 10.24 -10.21 6.75
C GLN A 62 11.56 -10.61 7.39
N ASN A 63 12.51 -9.67 7.49
CA ASN A 63 13.85 -9.92 8.03
C ASN A 63 13.95 -9.75 9.55
N HIS A 64 12.83 -9.54 10.23
CA HIS A 64 12.81 -9.33 11.69
C HIS A 64 13.76 -8.21 12.16
N TRP A 65 13.85 -7.11 11.39
CA TRP A 65 14.73 -5.98 11.73
C TRP A 65 14.12 -5.01 12.74
N TYR A 66 12.92 -5.29 13.19
CA TYR A 66 12.31 -4.62 14.33
C TYR A 66 12.70 -5.34 15.62
N ASP A 67 13.05 -4.59 16.65
CA ASP A 67 13.26 -5.17 17.96
C ASP A 67 11.93 -5.68 18.53
N SER A 68 11.75 -7.01 18.50
CA SER A 68 10.52 -7.67 18.95
C SER A 68 10.26 -7.54 20.46
N THR A 69 11.28 -7.16 21.24
CA THR A 69 11.12 -6.87 22.67
C THR A 69 10.50 -5.49 22.91
N GLN A 70 10.63 -4.59 21.93
CA GLN A 70 10.12 -3.23 22.00
C GLN A 70 8.81 -3.02 21.23
N VAL A 71 8.62 -3.75 20.13
CA VAL A 71 7.46 -3.59 19.27
C VAL A 71 6.93 -4.92 18.71
N ASP A 72 5.64 -5.20 18.97
CA ASP A 72 4.85 -6.14 18.17
C ASP A 72 4.31 -5.37 16.96
N LEU A 73 4.97 -5.52 15.80
CA LEU A 73 4.58 -4.87 14.57
C LEU A 73 3.62 -5.74 13.77
N ARG A 74 2.44 -5.23 13.47
CA ARG A 74 1.41 -5.93 12.68
C ARG A 74 1.08 -5.13 11.42
N LEU A 75 1.29 -5.76 10.25
CA LEU A 75 0.94 -5.15 8.97
C LEU A 75 -0.55 -5.34 8.69
N LYS A 76 -1.20 -4.26 8.30
CA LYS A 76 -2.57 -4.26 7.79
C LYS A 76 -2.52 -3.93 6.29
N VAL A 77 -2.37 -4.99 5.49
CA VAL A 77 -2.32 -4.86 4.03
C VAL A 77 -3.68 -4.42 3.51
N ARG A 78 -3.68 -3.42 2.64
CA ARG A 78 -4.85 -2.86 1.95
C ARG A 78 -4.52 -2.73 0.47
N ASN A 79 -5.52 -2.82 -0.39
CA ASN A 79 -5.35 -2.58 -1.82
C ASN A 79 -5.79 -1.15 -2.22
N ALA A 80 -6.54 -0.49 -1.36
CA ALA A 80 -7.06 0.84 -1.60
C ALA A 80 -6.58 1.84 -0.56
N GLN A 81 -6.12 3.00 -1.01
CA GLN A 81 -5.66 4.07 -0.14
C GLN A 81 -6.74 4.55 0.83
N ILE A 82 -7.99 4.60 0.39
CA ILE A 82 -9.12 5.02 1.23
C ILE A 82 -9.33 4.10 2.45
N ASP A 83 -8.96 2.83 2.34
CA ASP A 83 -9.05 1.89 3.46
C ASP A 83 -7.97 2.19 4.51
N CYS A 84 -6.77 2.64 4.08
CA CYS A 84 -5.73 3.13 4.98
C CYS A 84 -6.20 4.36 5.75
N ASP A 85 -6.89 5.31 5.09
CA ASP A 85 -7.41 6.51 5.72
C ASP A 85 -8.51 6.20 6.73
N THR A 86 -9.44 5.31 6.36
CA THR A 86 -10.49 4.84 7.26
C THR A 86 -9.89 4.17 8.50
N ALA A 87 -8.83 3.38 8.31
CA ALA A 87 -8.13 2.71 9.40
C ALA A 87 -7.40 3.71 10.33
N LEU A 88 -6.74 4.74 9.77
CA LEU A 88 -6.10 5.83 10.54
C LEU A 88 -7.14 6.65 11.31
N LYS A 89 -8.23 7.07 10.64
CA LYS A 89 -9.33 7.82 11.25
C LYS A 89 -9.98 7.05 12.39
N GLY A 90 -10.24 5.77 12.18
CA GLY A 90 -10.82 4.85 13.18
C GLY A 90 -9.81 4.34 14.22
N LYS A 91 -8.53 4.75 14.15
CA LYS A 91 -7.44 4.31 15.03
C LYS A 91 -7.27 2.78 15.07
N SER A 92 -7.68 2.08 14.03
CA SER A 92 -7.44 0.64 13.86
C SER A 92 -6.04 0.35 13.33
N VAL A 93 -5.34 1.38 12.82
CA VAL A 93 -3.90 1.41 12.58
C VAL A 93 -3.30 2.69 13.15
N GLU A 94 -2.03 2.65 13.48
CA GLU A 94 -1.29 3.75 14.08
C GLU A 94 -0.37 4.48 13.09
N VAL A 95 0.13 3.76 12.09
CA VAL A 95 1.06 4.27 11.06
C VAL A 95 0.52 3.89 9.69
N ALA A 96 0.77 4.71 8.68
CA ALA A 96 0.48 4.37 7.28
C ALA A 96 1.50 4.97 6.33
N VAL A 97 1.75 4.26 5.22
CA VAL A 97 2.36 4.82 4.02
C VAL A 97 1.21 5.36 3.16
N THR A 98 1.26 6.64 2.80
CA THR A 98 0.14 7.36 2.17
C THR A 98 0.63 8.51 1.29
N ASP A 99 -0.23 9.44 0.93
CA ASP A 99 0.12 10.67 0.23
C ASP A 99 -0.28 11.95 0.98
N LEU A 100 0.44 13.04 0.71
CA LEU A 100 0.25 14.33 1.37
C LEU A 100 -1.16 14.91 1.20
N LYS A 101 -1.82 14.68 0.05
CA LYS A 101 -3.17 15.21 -0.20
C LYS A 101 -4.21 14.53 0.68
N ARG A 102 -4.04 13.22 0.89
CA ARG A 102 -4.85 12.46 1.87
C ARG A 102 -4.62 12.96 3.29
N VAL A 103 -3.36 13.18 3.65
CA VAL A 103 -3.00 13.73 4.98
C VAL A 103 -3.62 15.11 5.18
N GLU A 104 -3.48 16.02 4.22
CA GLU A 104 -4.10 17.34 4.26
C GLU A 104 -5.62 17.26 4.44
N HIS A 105 -6.27 16.39 3.65
CA HIS A 105 -7.71 16.19 3.74
C HIS A 105 -8.14 15.66 5.12
N MET A 106 -7.50 14.60 5.61
CA MET A 106 -7.81 14.01 6.92
C MET A 106 -7.57 15.00 8.06
N THR A 107 -6.48 15.75 8.02
CA THR A 107 -6.14 16.73 9.07
C THR A 107 -7.16 17.87 9.11
N LYS A 108 -7.60 18.37 7.95
CA LYS A 108 -8.70 19.36 7.85
C LYS A 108 -10.02 18.85 8.47
N HIS A 109 -10.20 17.53 8.51
CA HIS A 109 -11.38 16.89 9.11
C HIS A 109 -11.10 16.36 10.55
N GLY A 110 -10.11 16.90 11.23
CA GLY A 110 -9.85 16.66 12.66
C GLY A 110 -9.07 15.37 12.97
N VAL A 111 -8.51 14.66 11.98
CA VAL A 111 -7.64 13.52 12.25
C VAL A 111 -6.24 14.03 12.59
N GLY A 112 -5.80 13.80 13.84
CA GLY A 112 -4.46 14.20 14.29
C GLY A 112 -3.39 13.26 13.70
N LEU A 113 -2.68 13.72 12.68
CA LEU A 113 -1.58 13.00 12.02
C LEU A 113 -0.28 13.80 12.10
N LEU A 114 0.84 13.08 12.17
CA LEU A 114 2.19 13.64 12.15
C LEU A 114 3.00 12.96 11.05
N THR A 115 3.69 13.76 10.24
CA THR A 115 4.59 13.28 9.18
C THR A 115 5.87 12.75 9.81
N MET A 116 6.30 11.55 9.41
CA MET A 116 7.55 10.92 9.80
C MET A 116 8.66 11.12 8.75
N GLY A 117 8.29 11.21 7.48
CA GLY A 117 9.22 11.45 6.37
C GLY A 117 8.59 11.18 5.01
N PRO A 118 9.24 11.61 3.92
CA PRO A 118 8.76 11.36 2.56
C PRO A 118 8.99 9.90 2.16
N THR A 119 8.26 9.46 1.12
CA THR A 119 8.64 8.30 0.30
C THR A 119 8.94 8.79 -1.13
N ASP A 120 9.64 7.95 -1.92
CA ASP A 120 9.93 8.27 -3.33
C ASP A 120 8.78 7.82 -4.26
N ALA A 121 7.56 7.70 -3.71
CA ALA A 121 6.38 7.38 -4.50
C ALA A 121 6.15 8.41 -5.58
N TYR A 122 5.91 7.94 -6.78
CA TYR A 122 5.50 8.77 -7.91
C TYR A 122 4.36 8.10 -8.68
N TRP A 123 3.63 8.90 -9.42
CA TRP A 123 2.48 8.46 -10.19
C TRP A 123 2.64 8.83 -11.66
N GLN A 124 2.21 7.93 -12.51
CA GLN A 124 2.15 8.15 -13.94
C GLN A 124 0.69 8.08 -14.41
N LEU A 125 0.24 9.09 -15.14
CA LEU A 125 -1.03 9.02 -15.88
C LEU A 125 -0.78 8.21 -17.15
N ILE A 126 -1.37 7.03 -17.19
CA ILE A 126 -1.16 6.06 -18.26
C ILE A 126 -2.47 5.88 -19.02
N ALA A 127 -2.43 6.20 -20.32
CA ALA A 127 -3.57 6.02 -21.21
C ALA A 127 -3.57 4.62 -21.81
N ASN A 128 -4.75 4.07 -21.95
CA ASN A 128 -4.97 2.81 -22.64
C ASN A 128 -4.50 2.93 -24.09
N ARG A 129 -3.77 1.94 -24.56
CA ARG A 129 -3.26 1.91 -25.95
C ARG A 129 -4.39 2.00 -27.00
N THR A 130 -5.58 1.46 -26.70
CA THR A 130 -6.74 1.51 -27.59
C THR A 130 -7.41 2.88 -27.60
N ALA A 131 -7.30 3.66 -26.53
CA ALA A 131 -7.83 5.03 -26.45
C ALA A 131 -7.07 6.03 -27.34
N ARG A 132 -5.86 5.67 -27.80
CA ARG A 132 -4.98 6.47 -28.69
C ARG A 132 -4.67 7.88 -28.14
N VAL A 133 -4.73 8.06 -26.83
CA VAL A 133 -4.41 9.31 -26.13
C VAL A 133 -2.90 9.39 -25.91
N LYS A 134 -2.27 10.49 -26.33
CA LYS A 134 -0.83 10.73 -26.18
C LYS A 134 -0.51 11.99 -25.34
N THR A 135 -1.48 12.86 -25.15
CA THR A 135 -1.34 14.11 -24.39
C THR A 135 -2.58 14.39 -23.55
N ALA A 136 -2.46 15.20 -22.52
CA ALA A 136 -3.58 15.59 -21.66
C ALA A 136 -4.72 16.30 -22.45
N ALA A 137 -4.39 17.03 -23.50
CA ALA A 137 -5.40 17.71 -24.35
C ALA A 137 -6.35 16.73 -25.07
N GLN A 138 -5.94 15.47 -25.26
CA GLN A 138 -6.74 14.43 -25.89
C GLN A 138 -7.64 13.66 -24.91
N LEU A 139 -7.68 14.06 -23.65
CA LEU A 139 -8.53 13.43 -22.62
C LEU A 139 -9.99 13.91 -22.66
N GLY A 140 -10.34 14.86 -23.53
CA GLY A 140 -11.74 15.26 -23.74
C GLY A 140 -12.61 14.04 -24.08
N ASP A 141 -13.76 13.92 -23.39
CA ASP A 141 -14.70 12.78 -23.50
C ASP A 141 -14.07 11.42 -23.12
N LYS A 142 -13.08 11.43 -22.22
CA LYS A 142 -12.39 10.22 -21.73
C LYS A 142 -12.55 10.05 -20.24
N MET A 143 -12.53 8.80 -19.80
CA MET A 143 -12.57 8.41 -18.40
C MET A 143 -11.15 8.32 -17.81
N VAL A 144 -10.91 9.08 -16.74
CA VAL A 144 -9.64 9.06 -15.99
C VAL A 144 -9.90 8.49 -14.58
N ALA A 145 -9.32 7.31 -14.29
CA ALA A 145 -9.44 6.71 -12.97
C ALA A 145 -8.49 7.40 -11.97
N MET A 146 -9.04 7.79 -10.84
CA MET A 146 -8.32 8.43 -9.73
C MET A 146 -9.00 8.07 -8.40
N THR A 147 -8.46 8.53 -7.27
CA THR A 147 -9.11 8.50 -5.95
C THR A 147 -9.32 9.94 -5.47
N ARG A 148 -10.54 10.30 -5.10
CA ARG A 148 -10.85 11.63 -4.59
C ARG A 148 -9.99 12.01 -3.39
N TYR A 149 -9.60 13.28 -3.33
CA TYR A 149 -8.79 13.87 -2.24
C TYR A 149 -7.42 13.20 -2.05
N SER A 150 -6.87 12.55 -3.07
CA SER A 150 -5.56 11.91 -3.07
C SER A 150 -4.59 12.62 -4.00
N ALA A 151 -3.32 12.16 -4.00
CA ALA A 151 -2.34 12.55 -5.00
C ALA A 151 -2.88 12.43 -6.42
N THR A 152 -3.65 11.35 -6.73
CA THR A 152 -4.15 11.11 -8.09
C THR A 152 -5.24 12.08 -8.53
N ASP A 153 -6.06 12.59 -7.60
CA ASP A 153 -7.04 13.66 -7.88
C ASP A 153 -6.33 15.00 -8.14
N TYR A 154 -5.44 15.37 -7.22
CA TYR A 154 -4.60 16.56 -7.33
C TYR A 154 -3.76 16.58 -8.62
N LEU A 155 -3.12 15.47 -8.96
CA LEU A 155 -2.33 15.34 -10.18
C LEU A 155 -3.21 15.40 -11.45
N THR A 156 -4.48 14.99 -11.37
CA THR A 156 -5.43 15.17 -12.48
C THR A 156 -5.74 16.67 -12.68
N ASP A 157 -5.93 17.44 -11.59
CA ASP A 157 -6.07 18.89 -11.69
C ASP A 157 -4.84 19.52 -12.34
N LYS A 158 -3.65 19.15 -11.88
CA LYS A 158 -2.37 19.63 -12.44
C LYS A 158 -2.18 19.27 -13.91
N ALA A 159 -2.51 18.05 -14.30
CA ALA A 159 -2.39 17.59 -15.69
C ALA A 159 -3.33 18.33 -16.66
N LEU A 160 -4.43 18.83 -16.14
CA LEU A 160 -5.45 19.55 -16.92
C LEU A 160 -5.36 21.08 -16.78
N ASP A 161 -4.50 21.59 -15.88
CA ASP A 161 -4.35 23.03 -15.65
C ASP A 161 -3.84 23.73 -16.91
N GLY A 162 -4.61 24.72 -17.39
CA GLY A 162 -4.31 25.44 -18.64
C GLY A 162 -4.47 24.63 -19.93
N VAL A 163 -4.89 23.36 -19.84
CA VAL A 163 -5.08 22.48 -21.01
C VAL A 163 -6.50 22.62 -21.56
N LYS A 164 -6.60 22.96 -22.86
CA LYS A 164 -7.90 22.97 -23.57
C LYS A 164 -8.21 21.56 -24.10
N THR A 165 -9.28 20.97 -23.58
CA THR A 165 -9.84 19.70 -24.07
C THR A 165 -11.07 19.96 -24.93
N SER A 166 -11.36 19.09 -25.88
CA SER A 166 -12.52 19.20 -26.79
C SER A 166 -13.86 19.00 -26.09
N ALA A 167 -13.87 18.32 -24.94
CA ALA A 167 -15.02 18.01 -24.10
C ALA A 167 -14.58 17.83 -22.66
N PRO A 168 -15.50 17.76 -21.66
CA PRO A 168 -15.16 17.46 -20.28
C PRO A 168 -14.43 16.12 -20.13
N VAL A 169 -13.51 16.06 -19.16
CA VAL A 169 -12.84 14.82 -18.75
C VAL A 169 -13.63 14.18 -17.62
N PHE A 170 -13.98 12.90 -17.78
CA PHE A 170 -14.77 12.17 -16.77
C PHE A 170 -13.83 11.55 -15.74
N ARG A 171 -13.92 12.02 -14.49
CA ARG A 171 -13.16 11.45 -13.37
C ARG A 171 -13.93 10.30 -12.74
N VAL A 172 -13.33 9.12 -12.75
CA VAL A 172 -13.94 7.89 -12.22
C VAL A 172 -13.19 7.47 -10.96
N GLN A 173 -13.90 7.31 -9.86
CA GLN A 173 -13.28 6.89 -8.61
C GLN A 173 -13.07 5.38 -8.59
N ILE A 174 -11.83 4.95 -8.76
CA ILE A 174 -11.38 3.56 -8.58
C ILE A 174 -10.29 3.57 -7.52
N ASN A 175 -10.56 3.00 -6.36
CA ASN A 175 -9.66 3.13 -5.20
C ASN A 175 -8.58 2.04 -5.14
N ASP A 176 -8.89 0.83 -5.58
CA ASP A 176 -7.99 -0.32 -5.56
C ASP A 176 -6.94 -0.23 -6.68
N VAL A 177 -5.66 -0.27 -6.30
CA VAL A 177 -4.54 -0.10 -7.25
C VAL A 177 -4.36 -1.29 -8.18
N LEU A 178 -4.76 -2.50 -7.76
CA LEU A 178 -4.69 -3.71 -8.58
C LEU A 178 -5.85 -3.74 -9.57
N ILE A 179 -7.06 -3.39 -9.14
CA ILE A 179 -8.24 -3.26 -10.01
C ILE A 179 -7.98 -2.22 -11.10
N ARG A 180 -7.33 -1.07 -10.77
CA ARG A 180 -6.95 -0.09 -11.79
C ARG A 180 -6.13 -0.73 -12.91
N LEU A 181 -5.08 -1.46 -12.55
CA LEU A 181 -4.22 -2.11 -13.54
C LEU A 181 -5.01 -3.10 -14.40
N ASP A 182 -5.87 -3.93 -13.80
CA ASP A 182 -6.66 -4.91 -14.54
C ASP A 182 -7.68 -4.25 -15.47
N MET A 183 -8.36 -3.19 -15.05
CA MET A 183 -9.26 -2.41 -15.91
C MET A 183 -8.53 -1.81 -17.11
N LEU A 184 -7.29 -1.33 -16.93
CA LEU A 184 -6.47 -0.83 -18.04
C LEU A 184 -6.12 -1.96 -19.03
N LYS A 185 -5.69 -3.11 -18.53
CA LYS A 185 -5.35 -4.30 -19.33
C LYS A 185 -6.56 -4.82 -20.13
N ASN A 186 -7.74 -4.77 -19.51
CA ASN A 186 -8.99 -5.24 -20.09
C ASN A 186 -9.67 -4.21 -21.02
N ASN A 187 -9.08 -3.03 -21.21
CA ASN A 187 -9.64 -1.92 -22.00
C ASN A 187 -10.97 -1.36 -21.45
N GLU A 188 -11.15 -1.40 -20.12
CA GLU A 188 -12.36 -0.92 -19.45
C GLU A 188 -12.26 0.55 -19.03
N MET A 189 -11.07 1.18 -19.19
CA MET A 189 -10.77 2.55 -18.80
C MET A 189 -9.84 3.21 -19.82
N ASP A 190 -10.08 4.50 -20.12
CA ASP A 190 -9.26 5.23 -21.09
C ASP A 190 -7.89 5.64 -20.54
N ALA A 191 -7.83 6.13 -19.30
CA ALA A 191 -6.57 6.49 -18.63
C ALA A 191 -6.69 6.35 -17.12
N MET A 192 -5.54 6.21 -16.45
CA MET A 192 -5.50 6.15 -14.99
C MET A 192 -4.13 6.51 -14.42
N TRP A 193 -4.14 6.95 -13.17
CA TRP A 193 -2.92 7.13 -12.40
C TRP A 193 -2.49 5.81 -11.76
N LEU A 194 -1.27 5.39 -12.03
CA LEU A 194 -0.63 4.21 -11.45
C LEU A 194 0.71 4.60 -10.82
N THR A 195 1.10 3.87 -9.76
CA THR A 195 2.44 3.90 -9.17
C THR A 195 3.16 2.57 -9.46
N GLU A 196 4.40 2.41 -8.99
CA GLU A 196 5.17 1.17 -9.20
C GLU A 196 4.77 0.07 -8.19
N PRO A 197 4.74 -1.19 -8.64
CA PRO A 197 5.16 -1.74 -9.93
C PRO A 197 4.07 -1.73 -11.02
N GLN A 198 2.82 -1.34 -10.69
CA GLN A 198 1.69 -1.38 -11.61
C GLN A 198 1.93 -0.51 -12.85
N ALA A 199 2.60 0.63 -12.70
CA ALA A 199 2.97 1.50 -13.82
C ALA A 199 3.95 0.80 -14.78
N THR A 200 4.94 0.06 -14.27
CA THR A 200 5.84 -0.74 -15.11
C THR A 200 5.08 -1.82 -15.86
N THR A 201 4.20 -2.56 -15.20
CA THR A 201 3.35 -3.56 -15.86
C THR A 201 2.54 -2.92 -16.98
N ALA A 202 1.88 -1.79 -16.74
CA ALA A 202 1.10 -1.08 -17.76
C ALA A 202 1.95 -0.69 -18.96
N ARG A 203 3.17 -0.16 -18.76
CA ARG A 203 4.11 0.18 -19.86
C ARG A 203 4.52 -1.05 -20.67
N MET A 204 4.68 -2.22 -20.02
CA MET A 204 4.99 -3.47 -20.72
C MET A 204 3.85 -3.94 -21.63
N PHE A 205 2.60 -3.65 -21.26
CA PHE A 205 1.42 -3.86 -22.13
C PHE A 205 1.27 -2.79 -23.22
N LYS A 206 2.30 -1.92 -23.40
CA LYS A 206 2.35 -0.85 -24.41
C LYS A 206 1.27 0.22 -24.21
N HIS A 207 0.82 0.43 -22.98
CA HIS A 207 0.03 1.58 -22.62
C HIS A 207 0.91 2.84 -22.58
N THR A 208 0.34 3.99 -22.89
CA THR A 208 1.08 5.25 -23.10
C THR A 208 1.13 6.09 -21.84
N VAL A 209 2.32 6.40 -21.33
CA VAL A 209 2.49 7.41 -20.28
C VAL A 209 2.28 8.78 -20.90
N ILE A 210 1.30 9.53 -20.39
CA ILE A 210 0.99 10.90 -20.87
C ILE A 210 1.44 11.96 -19.87
N GLU A 211 1.50 11.63 -18.57
CA GLU A 211 2.02 12.51 -17.52
C GLU A 211 2.78 11.73 -16.46
N ASP A 212 3.70 12.41 -15.74
CA ASP A 212 4.52 11.84 -14.68
C ASP A 212 4.72 12.88 -13.57
N SER A 213 4.37 12.53 -12.33
CA SER A 213 4.47 13.45 -11.19
C SER A 213 5.89 13.95 -10.94
N ARG A 214 6.92 13.18 -11.30
CA ARG A 214 8.33 13.60 -11.20
C ARG A 214 8.64 14.76 -12.17
N LYS A 215 8.08 14.72 -13.40
CA LYS A 215 8.21 15.82 -14.36
C LYS A 215 7.47 17.08 -13.90
N MET A 216 6.37 16.89 -13.18
CA MET A 216 5.62 17.97 -12.53
C MET A 216 6.31 18.49 -11.27
N LYS A 217 7.43 17.86 -10.82
CA LYS A 217 8.14 18.15 -9.56
C LYS A 217 7.25 17.98 -8.32
N GLU A 218 6.31 17.04 -8.36
CA GLU A 218 5.39 16.74 -7.27
C GLU A 218 5.87 15.50 -6.49
N HIS A 219 6.26 15.72 -5.23
CA HIS A 219 6.72 14.70 -4.29
C HIS A 219 5.65 14.53 -3.20
N LEU A 220 4.74 13.58 -3.39
CA LEU A 220 3.53 13.48 -2.60
C LEU A 220 3.52 12.28 -1.64
N GLY A 221 4.41 11.31 -1.81
CA GLY A 221 4.47 10.12 -0.95
C GLY A 221 4.99 10.45 0.45
N VAL A 222 4.36 9.86 1.49
CA VAL A 222 4.68 10.17 2.89
C VAL A 222 4.38 9.00 3.82
N VAL A 223 5.18 8.86 4.88
CA VAL A 223 4.87 8.00 6.03
C VAL A 223 4.33 8.89 7.16
N VAL A 224 3.19 8.49 7.73
CA VAL A 224 2.54 9.24 8.82
C VAL A 224 2.23 8.36 10.01
N ALA A 225 2.16 8.98 11.18
CA ALA A 225 1.74 8.36 12.43
C ALA A 225 0.62 9.16 13.10
N GLY A 226 -0.24 8.49 13.85
CA GLY A 226 -1.26 9.15 14.67
C GLY A 226 -0.63 10.02 15.75
N ALA A 227 -1.02 11.30 15.84
CA ALA A 227 -0.46 12.25 16.80
C ALA A 227 -0.62 11.81 18.27
N HIS A 228 -1.65 11.02 18.57
CA HIS A 228 -1.89 10.50 19.91
C HIS A 228 -0.76 9.61 20.43
N LEU A 229 0.02 8.95 19.54
CA LEU A 229 1.12 8.08 19.94
C LEU A 229 2.24 8.82 20.65
N MET A 230 2.45 10.10 20.32
CA MET A 230 3.50 10.93 20.94
C MET A 230 3.20 11.30 22.41
N LYS A 231 1.98 11.04 22.89
CA LYS A 231 1.57 11.29 24.28
C LYS A 231 1.85 10.12 25.21
N ASP A 232 2.22 8.95 24.67
CA ASP A 232 2.46 7.72 25.41
C ASP A 232 3.92 7.27 25.23
N LYS A 233 4.69 7.24 26.30
CA LYS A 233 6.12 6.84 26.28
C LYS A 233 6.34 5.43 25.71
N LYS A 234 5.42 4.49 25.95
CA LYS A 234 5.49 3.14 25.38
C LYS A 234 5.32 3.18 23.86
N ARG A 235 4.33 3.95 23.38
CA ARG A 235 4.08 4.13 21.95
C ARG A 235 5.24 4.83 21.23
N VAL A 236 5.85 5.83 21.88
CA VAL A 236 7.05 6.49 21.34
C VAL A 236 8.20 5.49 21.18
N LYS A 237 8.45 4.60 22.17
CA LYS A 237 9.44 3.53 22.03
C LYS A 237 9.13 2.58 20.86
N GLN A 238 7.87 2.21 20.68
CA GLN A 238 7.44 1.38 19.54
C GLN A 238 7.69 2.10 18.20
N LEU A 239 7.38 3.40 18.11
CA LEU A 239 7.69 4.19 16.91
C LEU A 239 9.19 4.31 16.66
N THR A 240 10.02 4.43 17.72
CA THR A 240 11.49 4.45 17.59
C THR A 240 11.96 3.15 16.94
N ALA A 241 11.57 2.00 17.49
CA ALA A 241 11.93 0.69 16.94
C ALA A 241 11.43 0.52 15.48
N PHE A 242 10.23 1.05 15.17
CA PHE A 242 9.72 1.06 13.80
C PHE A 242 10.61 1.90 12.87
N VAL A 243 11.01 3.11 13.27
CA VAL A 243 11.90 3.99 12.49
C VAL A 243 13.25 3.32 12.22
N GLU A 244 13.85 2.71 13.24
CA GLU A 244 15.14 2.02 13.10
C GLU A 244 15.06 0.87 12.11
N GLY A 245 14.07 -0.01 12.23
CA GLY A 245 13.87 -1.12 11.29
C GLY A 245 13.53 -0.66 9.88
N TYR A 246 12.69 0.36 9.74
CA TYR A 246 12.35 0.97 8.44
C TYR A 246 13.60 1.52 7.75
N ASN A 247 14.42 2.33 8.46
CA ASN A 247 15.61 2.95 7.90
C ASN A 247 16.68 1.90 7.52
N ARG A 248 16.83 0.86 8.33
CA ARG A 248 17.69 -0.28 7.97
C ARG A 248 17.23 -0.95 6.67
N ALA A 249 15.94 -1.07 6.46
CA ALA A 249 15.40 -1.59 5.21
C ALA A 249 15.63 -0.64 4.03
N CYS A 250 15.53 0.67 4.25
CA CYS A 250 15.88 1.68 3.24
C CYS A 250 17.34 1.55 2.83
N ASP A 251 18.26 1.43 3.78
CA ASP A 251 19.70 1.25 3.48
C ASP A 251 19.94 0.00 2.62
N SER A 252 19.31 -1.10 2.99
CA SER A 252 19.43 -2.37 2.27
C SER A 252 18.85 -2.30 0.86
N LEU A 253 17.66 -1.69 0.69
CA LEU A 253 17.04 -1.48 -0.62
C LEU A 253 17.82 -0.52 -1.50
N ASN A 254 18.41 0.53 -0.92
CA ASN A 254 19.24 1.48 -1.65
C ASN A 254 20.59 0.87 -2.07
N HIS A 255 21.15 -0.02 -1.25
CA HIS A 255 22.43 -0.68 -1.52
C HIS A 255 22.29 -1.79 -2.57
N TYR A 256 21.37 -2.73 -2.36
CA TYR A 256 21.22 -3.92 -3.22
C TYR A 256 20.23 -3.70 -4.37
N GLY A 257 19.35 -2.70 -4.28
CA GLY A 257 18.25 -2.46 -5.20
C GLY A 257 17.03 -3.36 -4.93
N VAL A 258 15.86 -2.90 -5.35
CA VAL A 258 14.59 -3.60 -5.13
C VAL A 258 14.53 -4.98 -5.83
N LYS A 259 15.24 -5.14 -6.94
CA LYS A 259 15.32 -6.41 -7.69
C LYS A 259 15.99 -7.54 -6.91
N HIS A 260 16.88 -7.21 -5.99
CA HIS A 260 17.52 -8.19 -5.09
C HIS A 260 16.47 -8.91 -4.21
N TYR A 261 15.34 -8.26 -3.95
CA TYR A 261 14.23 -8.77 -3.15
C TYR A 261 13.04 -9.21 -4.01
N ALA A 262 13.32 -9.78 -5.21
CA ALA A 262 12.29 -10.12 -6.20
C ALA A 262 11.16 -10.98 -5.63
N ASP A 263 11.46 -11.98 -4.81
CA ASP A 263 10.44 -12.87 -4.23
C ASP A 263 9.50 -12.12 -3.29
N LEU A 264 10.04 -11.19 -2.48
CA LEU A 264 9.21 -10.33 -1.65
C LEU A 264 8.34 -9.40 -2.50
N VAL A 265 8.92 -8.76 -3.52
CA VAL A 265 8.17 -7.87 -4.43
C VAL A 265 7.03 -8.62 -5.12
N LYS A 266 7.29 -9.84 -5.63
CA LYS A 266 6.25 -10.71 -6.21
C LYS A 266 5.13 -10.97 -5.23
N ALA A 267 5.49 -11.37 -4.01
CA ALA A 267 4.52 -11.77 -2.99
C ALA A 267 3.64 -10.60 -2.54
N VAL A 268 4.23 -9.41 -2.29
CA VAL A 268 3.50 -8.28 -1.70
C VAL A 268 2.88 -7.33 -2.72
N CYS A 269 3.46 -7.22 -3.92
CA CYS A 269 2.96 -6.33 -4.97
C CYS A 269 2.15 -7.05 -6.06
N HIS A 270 1.95 -8.37 -5.94
CA HIS A 270 1.22 -9.19 -6.91
C HIS A 270 1.71 -9.00 -8.34
N THR A 271 3.03 -9.07 -8.54
CA THR A 271 3.68 -8.83 -9.82
C THR A 271 4.53 -10.04 -10.25
N ASP A 272 5.13 -10.00 -11.44
CA ASP A 272 5.91 -11.07 -12.03
C ASP A 272 7.39 -10.68 -12.23
N ASP A 273 8.25 -11.67 -12.52
CA ASP A 273 9.68 -11.49 -12.76
C ASP A 273 9.94 -10.54 -13.95
N LYS A 274 9.13 -10.60 -14.99
CA LYS A 274 9.28 -9.74 -16.18
C LYS A 274 9.06 -8.27 -15.84
N THR A 275 8.11 -7.98 -14.98
CA THR A 275 7.86 -6.63 -14.46
C THR A 275 9.03 -6.19 -13.57
N ILE A 276 9.51 -7.06 -12.67
CA ILE A 276 10.60 -6.75 -11.74
C ILE A 276 11.87 -6.41 -12.50
N ASP A 277 12.21 -7.16 -13.54
CA ASP A 277 13.38 -6.91 -14.39
C ASP A 277 13.35 -5.52 -15.06
N ARG A 278 12.17 -4.96 -15.24
CA ARG A 278 11.95 -3.65 -15.90
C ARG A 278 11.65 -2.52 -14.94
N LEU A 279 11.66 -2.79 -13.63
CA LEU A 279 11.47 -1.75 -12.64
C LEU A 279 12.56 -0.68 -12.78
N PRO A 280 12.20 0.60 -12.72
CA PRO A 280 13.16 1.69 -12.68
C PRO A 280 13.97 1.64 -11.38
N LYS A 281 15.07 2.37 -11.35
CA LYS A 281 15.75 2.65 -10.08
C LYS A 281 14.79 3.41 -9.17
N TYR A 282 14.66 2.94 -7.95
CA TYR A 282 13.83 3.52 -6.91
C TYR A 282 14.70 3.84 -5.71
N SER A 283 14.48 4.96 -5.05
CA SER A 283 15.20 5.32 -3.84
C SER A 283 14.27 5.25 -2.62
N TYR A 284 14.86 5.02 -1.46
CA TYR A 284 14.12 4.85 -0.22
C TYR A 284 14.69 5.81 0.83
N PRO A 285 14.08 6.99 0.99
CA PRO A 285 14.51 7.97 1.98
C PRO A 285 14.23 7.48 3.39
N HIS A 286 15.10 7.86 4.32
CA HIS A 286 14.89 7.62 5.75
C HIS A 286 13.72 8.41 6.29
N ILE A 287 13.12 7.89 7.35
CA ILE A 287 12.11 8.59 8.16
C ILE A 287 12.66 8.87 9.56
N ALA A 288 11.98 9.73 10.29
CA ALA A 288 12.33 10.09 11.66
C ALA A 288 11.08 10.13 12.56
N LEU A 289 11.30 10.08 13.87
CA LEU A 289 10.22 10.37 14.81
C LEU A 289 9.65 11.76 14.52
N PRO A 290 8.33 11.92 14.57
CA PRO A 290 7.71 13.23 14.37
C PRO A 290 8.20 14.21 15.45
N LYS A 291 8.51 15.45 15.05
CA LYS A 291 8.82 16.51 16.01
C LYS A 291 7.53 16.88 16.76
N GLN A 292 7.57 16.87 18.07
CA GLN A 292 6.53 17.51 18.89
C GLN A 292 6.61 19.02 18.60
N ARG A 293 5.50 19.59 18.14
CA ARG A 293 5.33 21.05 18.04
C ARG A 293 4.79 21.58 19.35
#